data_f2b2288b88b2763e3d49a1afdaad8fdf
#
_entry.id   f2b2288b88b2763e3d49a1afdaad8fdf
#
_cell.length_a   1.000
_cell.length_b   1.000
_cell.length_c   1.000
_cell.angle_alpha   90.00
_cell.angle_beta   90.00
_cell.angle_gamma   90.00
#
_symmetry.space_group_name_H-M   'P 1'
#
loop_
_entity.id
_entity.type
_entity.pdbx_description
1 polymer ?
#
loop_
_entity_poly.entity_id
_entity_poly.type
_entity_poly.pdbx_seq_one_letter_code
_entity_poly.pdbx_strand_id
1 'polypeptide(L)'
;PRGWVAQYEVELDFPQTDNVWKKILMIQTLKCDSSTKADKYDCGEWDYIWDAMLYVPVNDTVEAFKLGSFVTPYGKRLKMGGHNGWEWVYDLTDYAPILSGKKVLRIGNNQELLDIKFQFIKGVPARDPMTVKNIYPLGEYDGHYGYTYKYGEISKNEVLKPLQIDLSPLASGFSIKSIISGHGHEGPNYCCEWVSKSHYFIINESKEHSWKVWKDCGNNPIYPQGGTWPYDRAGWCPGTRAVSYTHLTLPTKRGG
;
A
#
# COMPACT_ATOMS: atom_id res chain seq x y z
N PRO A 1 -6.64 -10.48 17.50
CA PRO A 1 -5.63 -11.51 17.39
C PRO A 1 -4.29 -10.98 17.91
N ARG A 2 -3.44 -11.86 18.42
CA ARG A 2 -2.10 -11.52 18.90
C ARG A 2 -1.08 -12.42 18.19
N GLY A 3 0.11 -11.89 17.95
CA GLY A 3 1.20 -12.62 17.33
C GLY A 3 1.49 -12.16 15.90
N TRP A 4 2.31 -12.93 15.20
CA TRP A 4 2.86 -12.61 13.89
C TRP A 4 1.83 -12.35 12.79
N VAL A 5 0.62 -12.84 12.97
CA VAL A 5 -0.49 -12.74 12.01
C VAL A 5 -1.63 -11.86 12.53
N ALA A 6 -1.33 -10.92 13.42
CA ALA A 6 -2.34 -10.03 13.97
C ALA A 6 -2.99 -9.17 12.89
N GLN A 7 -4.25 -9.44 12.62
CA GLN A 7 -5.08 -8.70 11.68
C GLN A 7 -6.30 -8.19 12.42
N TYR A 8 -6.66 -6.95 12.17
CA TYR A 8 -7.80 -6.29 12.79
C TYR A 8 -8.78 -5.88 11.71
N GLU A 9 -10.04 -6.21 11.90
CA GLU A 9 -11.11 -5.85 11.00
C GLU A 9 -12.11 -4.92 11.68
N VAL A 10 -12.59 -3.95 10.94
CA VAL A 10 -13.61 -3.00 11.38
C VAL A 10 -14.54 -2.66 10.23
N GLU A 11 -15.85 -2.67 10.50
CA GLU A 11 -16.83 -2.10 9.58
C GLU A 11 -16.81 -0.58 9.70
N LEU A 12 -16.70 0.08 8.56
CA LEU A 12 -16.72 1.53 8.42
C LEU A 12 -17.91 1.91 7.54
N ASP A 13 -18.59 3.00 7.89
CA ASP A 13 -19.63 3.60 7.05
C ASP A 13 -19.11 4.90 6.47
N PHE A 14 -18.68 4.83 5.22
CA PHE A 14 -18.16 5.97 4.49
C PHE A 14 -19.30 6.89 4.01
N PRO A 15 -19.04 8.21 3.83
CA PRO A 15 -20.02 9.11 3.27
C PRO A 15 -20.56 8.60 1.92
N GLN A 16 -21.85 8.87 1.68
CA GLN A 16 -22.48 8.47 0.42
C GLN A 16 -21.91 9.22 -0.79
N THR A 17 -22.15 8.68 -1.98
CA THR A 17 -21.55 9.15 -3.25
C THR A 17 -22.12 10.46 -3.80
N ASP A 18 -23.14 11.04 -3.17
CA ASP A 18 -23.74 12.31 -3.57
C ASP A 18 -22.87 13.55 -3.34
N ASN A 19 -21.75 13.37 -2.67
CA ASN A 19 -20.78 14.42 -2.42
C ASN A 19 -19.58 14.33 -3.36
N VAL A 20 -19.08 15.50 -3.76
CA VAL A 20 -17.85 15.63 -4.53
C VAL A 20 -16.69 15.87 -3.57
N TRP A 21 -15.69 15.01 -3.62
CA TRP A 21 -14.54 15.06 -2.73
C TRP A 21 -13.29 15.57 -3.44
N LYS A 22 -12.82 16.77 -3.00
CA LYS A 22 -11.53 17.32 -3.47
C LYS A 22 -10.36 16.40 -3.10
N LYS A 23 -10.44 15.84 -1.90
CA LYS A 23 -9.44 14.93 -1.35
C LYS A 23 -10.09 13.92 -0.42
N ILE A 24 -9.58 12.68 -0.47
CA ILE A 24 -9.86 11.65 0.53
C ILE A 24 -8.50 11.20 1.07
N LEU A 25 -8.30 11.35 2.37
CA LEU A 25 -7.05 10.98 3.03
C LEU A 25 -7.29 9.87 4.04
N MET A 26 -6.42 8.89 4.06
CA MET A 26 -6.27 7.95 5.17
C MET A 26 -5.07 8.38 5.99
N ILE A 27 -5.29 8.70 7.25
CA ILE A 27 -4.28 9.09 8.21
C ILE A 27 -4.10 7.93 9.16
N GLN A 28 -2.89 7.40 9.20
CA GLN A 28 -2.50 6.28 10.02
C GLN A 28 -1.49 6.75 11.05
N THR A 29 -1.80 6.55 12.33
CA THR A 29 -0.93 6.94 13.45
C THR A 29 -0.45 5.71 14.18
N LEU A 30 0.86 5.56 14.32
CA LEU A 30 1.49 4.53 15.13
C LEU A 30 2.13 5.12 16.38
N LYS A 31 2.03 4.36 17.47
CA LYS A 31 2.68 4.66 18.77
C LYS A 31 3.36 3.42 19.30
N CYS A 32 4.45 3.60 20.01
CA CYS A 32 5.04 2.51 20.78
C CYS A 32 4.05 2.03 21.85
N ASP A 33 4.00 0.73 22.06
CA ASP A 33 3.15 0.10 23.07
C ASP A 33 4.02 -0.49 24.19
N SER A 34 4.12 0.22 25.31
CA SER A 34 4.87 -0.24 26.49
C SER A 34 4.28 -1.48 27.15
N SER A 35 3.05 -1.85 26.80
CA SER A 35 2.39 -3.06 27.29
C SER A 35 2.68 -4.28 26.41
N THR A 36 3.29 -4.09 25.23
CA THR A 36 3.59 -5.20 24.34
C THR A 36 4.62 -6.14 24.97
N LYS A 37 4.32 -7.44 24.86
CA LYS A 37 5.20 -8.51 25.34
C LYS A 37 5.63 -9.44 24.21
N ALA A 38 5.20 -9.12 22.99
CA ALA A 38 5.53 -9.91 21.83
C ALA A 38 7.00 -9.72 21.42
N ASP A 39 7.51 -8.51 21.67
CA ASP A 39 8.85 -8.10 21.32
C ASP A 39 9.63 -7.56 22.52
N LYS A 40 10.94 -7.47 22.38
CA LYS A 40 11.88 -7.05 23.40
C LYS A 40 11.80 -5.56 23.73
N TYR A 41 11.28 -4.73 22.80
CA TYR A 41 11.24 -3.29 22.91
C TYR A 41 9.83 -2.76 22.71
N ASP A 42 9.50 -1.65 23.35
CA ASP A 42 8.16 -1.03 23.30
C ASP A 42 7.70 -0.66 21.88
N CYS A 43 8.64 -0.40 20.96
CA CYS A 43 8.37 -0.10 19.56
C CYS A 43 8.70 -1.26 18.63
N GLY A 44 8.76 -2.47 19.16
CA GLY A 44 9.10 -3.66 18.40
C GLY A 44 10.57 -3.91 18.18
N GLU A 45 10.92 -5.14 17.89
CA GLU A 45 12.28 -5.62 17.64
C GLU A 45 12.64 -5.70 16.17
N TRP A 46 11.62 -5.81 15.29
CA TRP A 46 11.76 -6.02 13.86
C TRP A 46 10.89 -5.09 13.05
N ASP A 47 11.25 -4.92 11.79
CA ASP A 47 10.46 -4.24 10.78
C ASP A 47 9.49 -5.23 10.12
N TYR A 48 8.20 -4.97 10.27
CA TYR A 48 7.14 -5.76 9.64
C TYR A 48 6.44 -4.95 8.57
N ILE A 49 6.13 -5.60 7.45
CA ILE A 49 5.29 -5.00 6.42
C ILE A 49 3.83 -5.35 6.66
N TRP A 50 2.97 -4.33 6.65
CA TRP A 50 1.54 -4.46 6.79
C TRP A 50 0.80 -3.72 5.69
N ASP A 51 -0.38 -4.21 5.38
CA ASP A 51 -1.27 -3.62 4.38
C ASP A 51 -2.56 -3.13 5.00
N ALA A 52 -3.07 -2.00 4.49
CA ALA A 52 -4.44 -1.57 4.71
C ALA A 52 -5.29 -2.05 3.53
N MET A 53 -6.20 -2.99 3.80
CA MET A 53 -7.05 -3.64 2.81
C MET A 53 -8.50 -3.23 2.99
N LEU A 54 -9.14 -2.77 1.91
CA LEU A 54 -10.58 -2.48 1.88
C LEU A 54 -11.31 -3.60 1.16
N TYR A 55 -12.28 -4.19 1.84
CA TYR A 55 -13.15 -5.21 1.27
C TYR A 55 -14.39 -4.55 0.71
N VAL A 56 -14.60 -4.71 -0.58
CA VAL A 56 -15.69 -4.10 -1.32
C VAL A 56 -16.60 -5.18 -1.88
N PRO A 57 -17.89 -5.20 -1.53
CA PRO A 57 -18.85 -6.08 -2.19
C PRO A 57 -18.94 -5.74 -3.69
N VAL A 58 -18.77 -6.75 -4.53
CA VAL A 58 -18.90 -6.65 -5.98
C VAL A 58 -19.75 -7.82 -6.46
N ASN A 59 -20.99 -7.53 -6.86
CA ASN A 59 -22.00 -8.55 -7.14
C ASN A 59 -22.15 -9.54 -5.94
N ASP A 60 -22.00 -10.83 -6.18
CA ASP A 60 -22.11 -11.89 -5.16
C ASP A 60 -20.76 -12.23 -4.49
N THR A 61 -19.73 -11.41 -4.70
CA THR A 61 -18.38 -11.64 -4.18
C THR A 61 -17.85 -10.43 -3.41
N VAL A 62 -16.71 -10.61 -2.77
CA VAL A 62 -15.97 -9.53 -2.11
C VAL A 62 -14.61 -9.39 -2.77
N GLU A 63 -14.29 -8.19 -3.18
CA GLU A 63 -12.99 -7.86 -3.76
C GLU A 63 -12.16 -7.05 -2.75
N ALA A 64 -10.90 -7.41 -2.61
CA ALA A 64 -9.98 -6.73 -1.70
C ALA A 64 -9.12 -5.70 -2.43
N PHE A 65 -9.15 -4.45 -1.98
CA PHE A 65 -8.36 -3.35 -2.52
C PHE A 65 -7.29 -2.91 -1.54
N LYS A 66 -6.04 -2.91 -1.99
CA LYS A 66 -4.93 -2.39 -1.18
C LYS A 66 -4.92 -0.87 -1.22
N LEU A 67 -5.22 -0.24 -0.09
CA LEU A 67 -5.18 1.22 0.06
C LEU A 67 -3.74 1.73 0.26
N GLY A 68 -2.91 0.95 0.94
CA GLY A 68 -1.52 1.28 1.18
C GLY A 68 -0.78 0.18 1.92
N SER A 69 0.54 0.26 1.89
CA SER A 69 1.44 -0.60 2.67
C SER A 69 2.39 0.27 3.47
N PHE A 70 2.79 -0.22 4.62
CA PHE A 70 3.79 0.42 5.46
C PHE A 70 4.69 -0.61 6.11
N VAL A 71 5.89 -0.18 6.49
CA VAL A 71 6.82 -1.00 7.25
C VAL A 71 7.02 -0.36 8.62
N THR A 72 6.86 -1.14 9.68
CA THR A 72 6.99 -0.64 11.05
C THR A 72 8.44 -0.23 11.33
N PRO A 73 8.65 0.86 12.07
CA PRO A 73 9.96 1.17 12.62
C PRO A 73 10.26 0.27 13.81
N TYR A 74 11.50 0.13 14.19
CA TYR A 74 11.89 -0.79 15.26
C TYR A 74 13.13 -0.37 16.05
N GLY A 75 13.33 -1.00 17.21
CA GLY A 75 14.56 -0.98 17.97
C GLY A 75 14.51 -0.23 19.28
N LYS A 76 15.45 -0.56 20.16
CA LYS A 76 15.51 -0.12 21.57
C LYS A 76 15.47 1.40 21.76
N ARG A 77 16.02 2.16 20.82
CA ARG A 77 16.17 3.61 20.93
C ARG A 77 15.05 4.39 20.27
N LEU A 78 14.14 3.69 19.61
CA LEU A 78 13.05 4.31 18.87
C LEU A 78 12.06 4.99 19.83
N LYS A 79 11.69 6.23 19.47
CA LYS A 79 10.61 7.00 20.11
C LYS A 79 9.76 7.61 19.02
N MET A 80 8.58 7.08 18.80
CA MET A 80 7.67 7.53 17.74
C MET A 80 6.84 8.73 18.21
N GLY A 81 7.37 9.96 18.04
CA GLY A 81 6.59 11.18 18.25
C GLY A 81 6.00 11.40 19.65
N GLY A 82 6.48 10.68 20.66
CA GLY A 82 5.98 10.77 22.02
C GLY A 82 4.50 10.39 22.13
N HIS A 83 3.69 11.18 22.83
CA HIS A 83 2.28 10.90 23.06
C HIS A 83 1.41 10.96 21.80
N ASN A 84 1.82 11.73 20.80
CA ASN A 84 1.05 11.91 19.57
C ASN A 84 1.26 10.79 18.57
N GLY A 85 2.34 10.03 18.68
CA GLY A 85 2.70 9.01 17.72
C GLY A 85 3.27 9.58 16.42
N TRP A 86 3.49 8.72 15.44
CA TRP A 86 3.95 9.08 14.11
C TRP A 86 2.84 8.87 13.09
N GLU A 87 2.63 9.82 12.20
CA GLU A 87 1.55 9.80 11.22
C GLU A 87 2.06 9.56 9.80
N TRP A 88 1.35 8.68 9.08
CA TRP A 88 1.45 8.56 7.63
C TRP A 88 0.13 8.98 6.99
N VAL A 89 0.23 9.77 5.95
CA VAL A 89 -0.94 10.23 5.20
C VAL A 89 -0.93 9.59 3.81
N TYR A 90 -2.01 8.91 3.47
CA TYR A 90 -2.23 8.30 2.15
C TYR A 90 -3.29 9.10 1.42
N ASP A 91 -2.99 9.56 0.21
CA ASP A 91 -3.99 10.14 -0.69
C ASP A 91 -4.78 9.01 -1.35
N LEU A 92 -6.04 8.90 -1.00
CA LEU A 92 -6.95 7.89 -1.51
C LEU A 92 -7.99 8.49 -2.46
N THR A 93 -7.79 9.69 -2.97
CA THR A 93 -8.76 10.38 -3.83
C THR A 93 -9.13 9.56 -5.06
N ASP A 94 -8.16 8.85 -5.64
CA ASP A 94 -8.42 7.96 -6.79
C ASP A 94 -9.27 6.72 -6.45
N TYR A 95 -9.46 6.43 -5.16
CA TYR A 95 -10.34 5.35 -4.68
C TYR A 95 -11.76 5.83 -4.34
N ALA A 96 -12.11 7.08 -4.62
CA ALA A 96 -13.43 7.63 -4.33
C ALA A 96 -14.60 6.73 -4.74
N PRO A 97 -14.58 6.05 -5.91
CA PRO A 97 -15.69 5.18 -6.33
C PRO A 97 -15.99 4.01 -5.39
N ILE A 98 -15.01 3.58 -4.61
CA ILE A 98 -15.17 2.45 -3.68
C ILE A 98 -15.19 2.87 -2.20
N LEU A 99 -14.96 4.14 -1.89
CA LEU A 99 -14.95 4.69 -0.54
C LEU A 99 -16.31 5.33 -0.18
N SER A 100 -17.39 4.55 -0.32
CA SER A 100 -18.75 4.99 0.01
C SER A 100 -19.56 3.86 0.66
N GLY A 101 -20.48 4.22 1.58
CA GLY A 101 -21.30 3.29 2.32
C GLY A 101 -20.50 2.30 3.16
N LYS A 102 -21.12 1.21 3.57
CA LYS A 102 -20.50 0.22 4.47
C LYS A 102 -19.42 -0.60 3.77
N LYS A 103 -18.26 -0.67 4.38
CA LYS A 103 -17.09 -1.44 3.94
C LYS A 103 -16.38 -2.03 5.15
N VAL A 104 -15.63 -3.09 4.94
CA VAL A 104 -14.74 -3.64 5.96
C VAL A 104 -13.32 -3.21 5.64
N LEU A 105 -12.66 -2.59 6.61
CA LEU A 105 -11.23 -2.32 6.59
C LEU A 105 -10.53 -3.40 7.37
N ARG A 106 -9.50 -4.01 6.79
CA ARG A 106 -8.58 -4.91 7.47
C ARG A 106 -7.19 -4.32 7.46
N ILE A 107 -6.53 -4.35 8.62
CA ILE A 107 -5.17 -3.86 8.76
C ILE A 107 -4.40 -4.74 9.72
N GLY A 108 -3.15 -5.05 9.36
CA GLY A 108 -2.24 -5.79 10.23
C GLY A 108 -1.43 -4.85 11.10
N ASN A 109 -1.14 -5.31 12.31
CA ASN A 109 -0.13 -4.75 13.19
C ASN A 109 0.00 -5.66 14.43
N ASN A 110 1.21 -5.88 14.92
CA ASN A 110 1.42 -6.78 16.04
C ASN A 110 2.29 -6.21 17.18
N GLN A 111 2.88 -5.05 17.02
CA GLN A 111 3.84 -4.53 17.99
C GLN A 111 3.60 -3.08 18.44
N GLU A 112 2.78 -2.33 17.74
CA GLU A 112 2.48 -0.94 18.08
C GLU A 112 0.97 -0.72 18.26
N LEU A 113 0.62 0.39 18.91
CA LEU A 113 -0.73 0.92 18.88
C LEU A 113 -0.97 1.62 17.55
N LEU A 114 -2.11 1.36 16.93
CA LEU A 114 -2.47 1.86 15.62
C LEU A 114 -3.85 2.52 15.63
N ASP A 115 -3.89 3.78 15.15
CA ASP A 115 -5.12 4.50 14.84
C ASP A 115 -5.24 4.73 13.34
N ILE A 116 -6.46 4.62 12.80
CA ILE A 116 -6.80 4.95 11.42
C ILE A 116 -7.92 5.99 11.40
N LYS A 117 -7.70 7.06 10.64
CA LYS A 117 -8.69 8.11 10.41
C LYS A 117 -8.84 8.38 8.92
N PHE A 118 -10.07 8.43 8.44
CA PHE A 118 -10.38 8.90 7.10
C PHE A 118 -10.87 10.35 7.15
N GLN A 119 -10.34 11.17 6.25
CA GLN A 119 -10.70 12.57 6.13
C GLN A 119 -11.21 12.84 4.71
N PHE A 120 -12.47 13.26 4.61
CA PHE A 120 -13.12 13.61 3.36
C PHE A 120 -13.22 15.11 3.25
N ILE A 121 -12.54 15.71 2.27
CA ILE A 121 -12.48 17.16 2.06
C ILE A 121 -13.33 17.49 0.84
N LYS A 122 -14.43 18.23 1.06
CA LYS A 122 -15.36 18.63 0.00
C LYS A 122 -14.71 19.56 -1.02
N GLY A 123 -15.14 19.44 -2.26
CA GLY A 123 -14.74 20.29 -3.37
C GLY A 123 -14.41 19.48 -4.62
N VAL A 124 -14.12 20.18 -5.71
CA VAL A 124 -13.84 19.56 -7.01
C VAL A 124 -12.46 18.90 -6.99
N PRO A 125 -12.35 17.60 -7.28
CA PRO A 125 -11.06 16.91 -7.41
C PRO A 125 -10.33 17.34 -8.68
N ALA A 126 -9.03 17.17 -8.69
CA ALA A 126 -8.21 17.39 -9.90
C ALA A 126 -8.53 16.36 -11.00
N ARG A 127 -9.00 15.18 -10.61
CA ARG A 127 -9.49 14.09 -11.46
C ARG A 127 -10.75 13.53 -10.83
N ASP A 128 -11.71 13.17 -11.65
CA ASP A 128 -12.95 12.53 -11.22
C ASP A 128 -12.91 11.04 -11.58
N PRO A 129 -12.44 10.17 -10.66
CA PRO A 129 -12.31 8.75 -10.93
C PRO A 129 -13.69 8.11 -11.05
N MET A 130 -13.96 7.47 -12.18
CA MET A 130 -15.23 6.79 -12.45
C MET A 130 -15.28 5.38 -11.88
N THR A 131 -14.14 4.70 -11.87
CA THR A 131 -14.03 3.30 -11.43
C THR A 131 -12.61 2.97 -10.99
N VAL A 132 -12.52 2.02 -10.08
CA VAL A 132 -11.26 1.41 -9.65
C VAL A 132 -11.38 -0.10 -9.85
N LYS A 133 -10.36 -0.72 -10.43
CA LYS A 133 -10.31 -2.17 -10.65
C LYS A 133 -8.94 -2.72 -10.28
N ASN A 134 -8.92 -3.86 -9.63
CA ASN A 134 -7.68 -4.62 -9.53
C ASN A 134 -7.38 -5.26 -10.89
N ILE A 135 -6.24 -4.96 -11.46
CA ILE A 135 -5.79 -5.59 -12.72
C ILE A 135 -5.28 -6.99 -12.43
N TYR A 136 -4.46 -7.10 -11.40
CA TYR A 136 -3.98 -8.38 -10.89
C TYR A 136 -4.49 -8.53 -9.47
N PRO A 137 -5.40 -9.50 -9.22
CA PRO A 137 -5.95 -9.70 -7.88
C PRO A 137 -4.84 -10.02 -6.89
N LEU A 138 -5.03 -9.56 -5.68
CA LEU A 138 -4.12 -9.84 -4.60
C LEU A 138 -4.22 -11.32 -4.23
N GLY A 139 -3.09 -11.98 -4.13
CA GLY A 139 -3.04 -13.35 -3.64
C GLY A 139 -3.40 -13.42 -2.15
N GLU A 140 -3.96 -14.53 -1.76
CA GLU A 140 -4.17 -14.90 -0.36
C GLU A 140 -3.09 -15.90 0.06
N TYR A 141 -2.45 -15.65 1.19
CA TYR A 141 -1.55 -16.59 1.83
C TYR A 141 -1.92 -16.68 3.31
N ASP A 142 -2.24 -17.88 3.77
CA ASP A 142 -2.59 -18.18 5.17
C ASP A 142 -3.67 -17.25 5.74
N GLY A 143 -4.73 -16.99 4.94
CA GLY A 143 -5.81 -16.07 5.29
C GLY A 143 -5.43 -14.59 5.24
N HIS A 144 -4.26 -14.25 4.70
CA HIS A 144 -3.78 -12.88 4.55
C HIS A 144 -3.84 -12.44 3.09
N TYR A 145 -4.69 -11.48 2.79
CA TYR A 145 -4.66 -10.80 1.50
C TYR A 145 -3.50 -9.81 1.46
N GLY A 146 -2.85 -9.72 0.31
CA GLY A 146 -1.75 -8.80 0.10
C GLY A 146 -0.41 -9.48 -0.04
N TYR A 147 -0.34 -10.80 0.17
CA TYR A 147 0.84 -11.56 -0.16
C TYR A 147 0.93 -11.64 -1.67
N THR A 148 1.77 -10.82 -2.18
CA THR A 148 1.92 -10.62 -3.58
C THR A 148 3.06 -11.49 -4.11
N TYR A 149 3.01 -11.70 -5.35
CA TYR A 149 3.89 -12.43 -6.23
C TYR A 149 5.36 -12.32 -5.84
N LYS A 150 6.05 -13.45 -5.77
CA LYS A 150 7.49 -13.49 -5.52
C LYS A 150 8.26 -12.88 -6.68
N TYR A 151 9.36 -12.24 -6.39
CA TYR A 151 10.19 -11.62 -7.43
C TYR A 151 10.55 -12.57 -8.58
N GLY A 152 10.90 -13.80 -8.28
CA GLY A 152 11.23 -14.82 -9.28
C GLY A 152 10.10 -15.09 -10.28
N GLU A 153 8.85 -15.05 -9.81
CA GLU A 153 7.65 -15.24 -10.64
C GLU A 153 7.36 -13.99 -11.49
N ILE A 154 7.50 -12.79 -10.89
CA ILE A 154 7.33 -11.53 -11.62
C ILE A 154 8.38 -11.40 -12.71
N SER A 155 9.65 -11.68 -12.41
CA SER A 155 10.76 -11.50 -13.35
C SER A 155 10.67 -12.41 -14.59
N LYS A 156 9.95 -13.51 -14.47
CA LYS A 156 9.70 -14.45 -15.58
C LYS A 156 8.37 -14.22 -16.30
N ASN A 157 7.58 -13.23 -15.87
CA ASN A 157 6.21 -12.98 -16.33
C ASN A 157 5.27 -14.19 -16.18
N GLU A 158 5.50 -15.03 -15.18
CA GLU A 158 4.71 -16.23 -14.95
C GLU A 158 3.34 -15.91 -14.34
N VAL A 159 3.27 -14.86 -13.52
CA VAL A 159 2.08 -14.49 -12.73
C VAL A 159 1.39 -13.23 -13.24
N LEU A 160 2.14 -12.26 -13.73
CA LEU A 160 1.59 -11.03 -14.32
C LEU A 160 1.51 -11.18 -15.85
N LYS A 161 0.63 -12.07 -16.28
CA LYS A 161 0.43 -12.33 -17.72
C LYS A 161 -0.26 -11.14 -18.39
N PRO A 162 -0.04 -10.93 -19.70
CA PRO A 162 -0.78 -9.93 -20.44
C PRO A 162 -2.29 -10.08 -20.27
N LEU A 163 -2.97 -8.96 -20.03
CA LEU A 163 -4.41 -8.88 -19.87
C LEU A 163 -4.97 -7.84 -20.82
N GLN A 164 -6.10 -8.17 -21.43
CA GLN A 164 -6.90 -7.17 -22.10
C GLN A 164 -7.83 -6.50 -21.10
N ILE A 165 -7.83 -5.17 -21.08
CA ILE A 165 -8.65 -4.39 -20.16
C ILE A 165 -9.58 -3.50 -21.00
N ASP A 166 -10.89 -3.72 -20.82
CA ASP A 166 -11.88 -2.87 -21.43
C ASP A 166 -12.05 -1.59 -20.59
N LEU A 167 -11.77 -0.48 -21.24
CA LEU A 167 -11.92 0.85 -20.64
C LEU A 167 -13.29 1.42 -21.01
N SER A 168 -13.89 2.16 -20.05
CA SER A 168 -15.14 2.85 -20.33
C SER A 168 -14.95 3.87 -21.47
N PRO A 169 -15.84 3.87 -22.47
CA PRO A 169 -15.79 4.86 -23.55
C PRO A 169 -16.04 6.30 -23.04
N LEU A 170 -16.56 6.45 -21.84
CA LEU A 170 -16.78 7.73 -21.18
C LEU A 170 -15.53 8.24 -20.45
N ALA A 171 -14.54 7.39 -20.24
CA ALA A 171 -13.31 7.78 -19.56
C ALA A 171 -12.42 8.62 -20.48
N SER A 172 -11.96 9.75 -20.01
CA SER A 172 -11.00 10.60 -20.72
C SER A 172 -9.55 10.13 -20.57
N GLY A 173 -9.28 9.22 -19.65
CA GLY A 173 -7.96 8.64 -19.42
C GLY A 173 -7.99 7.59 -18.32
N PHE A 174 -6.84 6.99 -18.05
CA PHE A 174 -6.69 6.03 -16.96
C PHE A 174 -5.33 6.17 -16.27
N SER A 175 -5.25 5.64 -15.07
CA SER A 175 -3.98 5.52 -14.34
C SER A 175 -3.77 4.09 -13.90
N ILE A 176 -2.53 3.62 -13.95
CA ILE A 176 -2.12 2.34 -13.38
C ILE A 176 -1.33 2.64 -12.11
N LYS A 177 -1.72 2.01 -11.01
CA LYS A 177 -1.03 2.12 -9.73
C LYS A 177 -0.46 0.77 -9.34
N SER A 178 0.81 0.75 -8.97
CA SER A 178 1.44 -0.41 -8.34
C SER A 178 2.03 -0.01 -6.99
N ILE A 179 1.94 -0.92 -6.02
CA ILE A 179 2.60 -0.79 -4.71
C ILE A 179 3.58 -1.95 -4.62
N ILE A 180 4.87 -1.62 -4.64
CA ILE A 180 5.94 -2.61 -4.70
C ILE A 180 6.94 -2.35 -3.58
N SER A 181 7.26 -3.39 -2.83
CA SER A 181 8.39 -3.40 -1.92
C SER A 181 9.18 -4.68 -2.09
N GLY A 182 10.49 -4.60 -1.96
CA GLY A 182 11.36 -5.77 -1.86
C GLY A 182 11.57 -6.21 -0.42
N HIS A 183 10.64 -5.90 0.49
CA HIS A 183 10.73 -6.29 1.90
C HIS A 183 10.91 -7.79 2.04
N GLY A 184 11.94 -8.19 2.82
CA GLY A 184 12.37 -9.57 2.92
C GLY A 184 13.54 -9.88 1.99
N HIS A 185 14.32 -10.86 2.37
CA HIS A 185 15.55 -11.25 1.66
C HIS A 185 15.65 -12.77 1.45
N GLU A 186 14.50 -13.41 1.36
CA GLU A 186 14.43 -14.83 1.11
C GLU A 186 14.55 -15.17 -0.39
N GLY A 187 15.16 -16.31 -0.65
CA GLY A 187 15.22 -16.88 -1.99
C GLY A 187 16.53 -16.65 -2.72
N PRO A 188 16.63 -17.17 -3.94
CA PRO A 188 17.85 -17.07 -4.72
C PRO A 188 18.17 -15.60 -5.00
N ASN A 189 19.43 -15.27 -4.77
CA ASN A 189 19.97 -13.91 -4.94
C ASN A 189 19.56 -12.89 -3.88
N TYR A 190 19.01 -13.30 -2.75
CA TYR A 190 18.56 -12.39 -1.68
C TYR A 190 17.73 -11.23 -2.21
N CYS A 191 16.96 -11.54 -3.22
CA CYS A 191 16.11 -10.55 -3.83
C CYS A 191 14.84 -10.35 -2.95
N CYS A 192 14.49 -9.14 -2.69
CA CYS A 192 15.05 -7.94 -3.32
C CYS A 192 15.29 -6.82 -2.33
N GLU A 193 15.49 -7.09 -1.07
CA GLU A 193 15.60 -6.05 -0.04
C GLU A 193 16.74 -5.06 -0.34
N TRP A 194 17.91 -5.60 -0.67
CA TRP A 194 19.15 -4.84 -0.85
C TRP A 194 19.57 -4.68 -2.32
N VAL A 195 18.73 -5.12 -3.24
CA VAL A 195 19.04 -5.09 -4.66
C VAL A 195 17.97 -4.32 -5.41
N SER A 196 18.37 -3.18 -5.97
CA SER A 196 17.45 -2.40 -6.75
C SER A 196 17.09 -3.10 -8.06
N LYS A 197 15.81 -3.09 -8.40
CA LYS A 197 15.30 -3.66 -9.65
C LYS A 197 14.50 -2.61 -10.42
N SER A 198 14.57 -2.67 -11.72
CA SER A 198 13.73 -1.85 -12.59
C SER A 198 12.47 -2.62 -12.94
N HIS A 199 11.35 -1.95 -12.83
CA HIS A 199 10.03 -2.43 -13.27
C HIS A 199 9.52 -1.54 -14.40
N TYR A 200 8.57 -2.04 -15.16
CA TYR A 200 7.96 -1.26 -16.23
C TYR A 200 6.56 -1.80 -16.56
N PHE A 201 5.74 -0.90 -17.03
CA PHE A 201 4.48 -1.28 -17.67
C PHE A 201 4.72 -1.42 -19.19
N ILE A 202 4.19 -2.48 -19.75
CA ILE A 202 4.12 -2.68 -21.19
C ILE A 202 2.64 -2.54 -21.56
N ILE A 203 2.32 -1.52 -22.33
CA ILE A 203 0.95 -1.22 -22.76
C ILE A 203 0.90 -1.31 -24.27
N ASN A 204 -0.04 -2.07 -24.82
CA ASN A 204 -0.18 -2.29 -26.26
C ASN A 204 1.16 -2.69 -26.94
N GLU A 205 1.85 -3.63 -26.32
CA GLU A 205 3.15 -4.15 -26.78
C GLU A 205 4.31 -3.13 -26.77
N SER A 206 4.07 -1.95 -26.24
CA SER A 206 5.10 -0.91 -26.08
C SER A 206 5.55 -0.80 -24.63
N LYS A 207 6.84 -0.60 -24.43
CA LYS A 207 7.40 -0.29 -23.11
C LYS A 207 7.18 1.19 -22.82
N GLU A 208 6.11 1.49 -22.11
CA GLU A 208 5.68 2.86 -21.82
C GLU A 208 6.49 3.53 -20.71
N HIS A 209 6.60 2.84 -19.57
CA HIS A 209 7.21 3.38 -18.37
C HIS A 209 8.09 2.39 -17.66
N SER A 210 9.25 2.87 -17.26
CA SER A 210 10.11 2.12 -16.36
C SER A 210 10.46 2.97 -15.13
N TRP A 211 10.56 2.31 -14.00
CA TRP A 211 11.04 2.92 -12.76
C TRP A 211 11.90 1.94 -11.97
N LYS A 212 12.76 2.51 -11.14
CA LYS A 212 13.63 1.75 -10.27
C LYS A 212 12.98 1.66 -8.89
N VAL A 213 12.81 0.46 -8.38
CA VAL A 213 12.33 0.25 -7.01
C VAL A 213 13.52 0.37 -6.08
N TRP A 214 13.72 1.59 -5.57
CA TRP A 214 14.79 1.93 -4.64
C TRP A 214 14.38 3.11 -3.78
N LYS A 215 14.84 3.14 -2.53
CA LYS A 215 14.54 4.21 -1.60
C LYS A 215 15.75 4.50 -0.73
N ASP A 216 16.12 5.78 -0.66
CA ASP A 216 17.11 6.30 0.27
C ASP A 216 16.52 6.33 1.69
N CYS A 217 17.13 5.59 2.61
CA CYS A 217 16.72 5.49 4.00
C CYS A 217 17.55 6.36 4.94
N GLY A 218 18.66 6.91 4.50
CA GLY A 218 19.50 7.80 5.31
C GLY A 218 18.78 9.06 5.79
N ASN A 219 17.79 9.52 5.00
CA ASN A 219 16.95 10.68 5.32
C ASN A 219 15.62 10.31 6.00
N ASN A 220 15.50 9.11 6.54
CA ASN A 220 14.28 8.67 7.24
C ASN A 220 14.02 9.55 8.46
N PRO A 221 12.87 10.22 8.55
CA PRO A 221 12.58 11.13 9.66
C PRO A 221 12.33 10.40 11.00
N ILE A 222 12.08 9.10 10.96
CA ILE A 222 11.94 8.28 12.17
C ILE A 222 13.31 7.74 12.55
N TYR A 223 13.95 8.40 13.50
CA TYR A 223 15.26 8.00 14.02
C TYR A 223 15.43 8.39 15.51
N PRO A 224 16.37 7.77 16.25
CA PRO A 224 17.13 6.59 15.85
C PRO A 224 16.30 5.32 15.94
N GLN A 225 16.63 4.36 15.09
CA GLN A 225 16.05 3.02 15.09
C GLN A 225 17.11 1.96 15.38
N GLY A 226 16.76 0.66 15.24
CA GLY A 226 17.67 -0.46 15.39
C GLY A 226 18.33 -0.90 14.09
N GLY A 227 19.37 -1.73 14.21
CA GLY A 227 19.96 -2.47 13.10
C GLY A 227 20.39 -1.64 11.90
N THR A 228 19.99 -2.09 10.74
CA THR A 228 20.36 -1.57 9.41
C THR A 228 19.39 -0.51 8.88
N TRP A 229 18.60 0.13 9.74
CA TRP A 229 17.56 1.08 9.38
C TRP A 229 17.97 2.19 8.38
N PRO A 230 19.22 2.73 8.41
CA PRO A 230 19.60 3.82 7.51
C PRO A 230 20.04 3.35 6.12
N TYR A 231 20.14 2.02 5.90
CA TYR A 231 20.60 1.49 4.63
C TYR A 231 19.48 1.52 3.60
N ASP A 232 19.82 1.95 2.40
CA ASP A 232 18.90 2.03 1.28
C ASP A 232 18.33 0.66 0.91
N ARG A 233 17.06 0.65 0.53
CA ARG A 233 16.32 -0.57 0.25
C ARG A 233 15.43 -0.48 -0.98
N ALA A 234 15.00 -1.63 -1.43
CA ALA A 234 14.07 -1.76 -2.55
C ALA A 234 12.66 -1.29 -2.21
N GLY A 235 12.42 0.02 -2.32
CA GLY A 235 11.10 0.61 -2.27
C GLY A 235 10.48 0.78 -0.88
N TRP A 236 11.25 0.66 0.19
CA TRP A 236 10.77 0.85 1.55
C TRP A 236 11.88 1.29 2.51
N CYS A 237 11.54 1.78 3.66
CA CYS A 237 12.44 1.95 4.80
C CYS A 237 11.65 1.64 6.08
N PRO A 238 12.30 1.16 7.15
CA PRO A 238 11.62 0.98 8.42
C PRO A 238 10.95 2.28 8.88
N GLY A 239 9.66 2.21 9.20
CA GLY A 239 8.88 3.38 9.59
C GLY A 239 8.41 4.25 8.41
N THR A 240 8.33 3.69 7.20
CA THR A 240 7.80 4.43 6.05
C THR A 240 6.77 3.65 5.26
N ARG A 241 6.00 4.38 4.48
CA ARG A 241 5.13 3.77 3.46
C ARG A 241 5.96 3.07 2.41
N ALA A 242 5.50 1.90 1.95
CA ALA A 242 6.04 1.29 0.75
C ALA A 242 5.82 2.21 -0.46
N VAL A 243 6.76 2.19 -1.39
CA VAL A 243 6.68 3.05 -2.57
C VAL A 243 5.49 2.62 -3.42
N SER A 244 4.60 3.57 -3.69
CA SER A 244 3.59 3.43 -4.72
C SER A 244 4.01 4.20 -5.96
N TYR A 245 3.95 3.55 -7.10
CA TYR A 245 4.18 4.16 -8.39
C TYR A 245 2.84 4.29 -9.11
N THR A 246 2.53 5.50 -9.55
CA THR A 246 1.32 5.77 -10.33
C THR A 246 1.73 6.34 -11.67
N HIS A 247 1.29 5.72 -12.74
CA HIS A 247 1.44 6.22 -14.08
C HIS A 247 0.09 6.69 -14.63
N LEU A 248 0.09 7.89 -15.19
CA LEU A 248 -1.04 8.45 -15.92
C LEU A 248 -0.81 8.21 -17.42
N THR A 249 -1.71 7.48 -18.05
CA THR A 249 -1.75 7.40 -19.50
C THR A 249 -2.71 8.47 -20.04
N LEU A 250 -2.27 9.15 -21.08
CA LEU A 250 -3.15 10.05 -21.82
C LEU A 250 -4.21 9.24 -22.57
N PRO A 251 -5.37 9.85 -22.90
CA PRO A 251 -6.43 9.17 -23.63
C PRO A 251 -5.88 8.61 -24.93
N THR A 252 -6.14 7.36 -25.20
CA THR A 252 -5.95 6.81 -26.54
C THR A 252 -6.78 7.64 -27.51
N LYS A 253 -6.14 8.23 -28.51
CA LYS A 253 -6.88 8.90 -29.59
C LYS A 253 -7.96 7.93 -30.08
N ARG A 254 -9.22 8.33 -29.98
CA ARG A 254 -10.28 7.62 -30.68
C ARG A 254 -9.87 7.65 -32.15
N GLY A 255 -9.57 6.47 -32.70
CA GLY A 255 -9.46 6.33 -34.14
C GLY A 255 -10.78 6.81 -34.72
N GLY A 256 -10.70 7.83 -35.55
CA GLY A 256 -11.84 8.27 -36.35
C GLY A 256 -12.15 7.27 -37.47
#